data_db458c9ffb7f397cccfb4091d8797805
#
_entry.id   db458c9ffb7f397cccfb4091d8797805
#
_cell.length_a   1.000
_cell.length_b   1.000
_cell.length_c   1.000
_cell.angle_alpha   90.00
_cell.angle_beta   90.00
_cell.angle_gamma   90.00
#
_symmetry.space_group_name_H-M   'P 1'
#
loop_
_entity.id
_entity.type
_entity.pdbx_description
1 polymer ?
#
loop_
_entity_poly.entity_id
_entity_poly.type
_entity_poly.pdbx_seq_one_letter_code
_entity_poly.pdbx_strand_id
1 'polypeptide(L)'
;AEHSYTHSYSNVYSSTDAFWNDFNAMNNIIYQQTGTYANLFRFPGGSSNTVSRNYTAGIMTALVRQAALKGYTYFDWNVSSGDAGGASTADEVYENVITQVQNASANNRPSVVLQHDTKGFSVDAVERIIVWGLQNGYHFSSLTAGSYTAHHGIAN
;
A
#
# COMPACT_ATOMS: atom_id res chain seq x y z
N ALA A 1 -6.03 7.82 0.25
CA ALA A 1 -5.20 7.24 -0.82
C ALA A 1 -6.04 6.28 -1.67
N GLU A 2 -5.67 6.12 -2.92
CA GLU A 2 -6.35 5.27 -3.90
C GLU A 2 -5.68 3.89 -3.95
N HIS A 3 -6.43 2.81 -4.27
CA HIS A 3 -5.87 1.46 -4.39
C HIS A 3 -6.60 0.61 -5.45
N SER A 4 -6.86 1.16 -6.66
CA SER A 4 -7.57 0.49 -7.75
C SER A 4 -9.09 0.36 -7.53
N TYR A 5 -9.83 0.35 -8.63
CA TYR A 5 -11.28 0.12 -8.64
C TYR A 5 -11.62 -1.38 -8.65
N THR A 6 -10.97 -2.13 -9.54
CA THR A 6 -11.27 -3.55 -9.73
C THR A 6 -10.35 -4.49 -8.94
N HIS A 7 -9.13 -4.06 -8.63
CA HIS A 7 -8.04 -4.87 -8.08
C HIS A 7 -7.78 -6.18 -8.87
N SER A 8 -8.18 -6.20 -10.15
CA SER A 8 -7.98 -7.34 -11.04
C SER A 8 -6.66 -7.19 -11.81
N TYR A 9 -5.67 -8.02 -11.52
CA TYR A 9 -4.35 -7.93 -12.16
C TYR A 9 -4.42 -8.08 -13.68
N SER A 10 -5.29 -8.96 -14.18
CA SER A 10 -5.51 -9.13 -15.63
C SER A 10 -6.11 -7.91 -16.30
N ASN A 11 -6.83 -7.06 -15.54
CA ASN A 11 -7.36 -5.80 -16.03
C ASN A 11 -6.32 -4.68 -15.86
N VAL A 12 -5.92 -4.39 -14.61
CA VAL A 12 -5.08 -3.22 -14.28
C VAL A 12 -3.69 -3.28 -14.90
N TYR A 13 -3.16 -4.48 -15.17
CA TYR A 13 -1.82 -4.65 -15.75
C TYR A 13 -1.82 -5.10 -17.21
N SER A 14 -2.98 -5.09 -17.88
CA SER A 14 -3.05 -5.39 -19.33
C SER A 14 -2.41 -4.30 -20.20
N SER A 15 -2.42 -3.05 -19.75
CA SER A 15 -1.71 -1.92 -20.35
C SER A 15 -1.61 -0.74 -19.39
N THR A 16 -0.77 0.24 -19.65
CA THR A 16 -0.74 1.48 -18.85
C THR A 16 -2.06 2.24 -18.93
N ASP A 17 -2.73 2.24 -20.06
CA ASP A 17 -4.04 2.90 -20.22
C ASP A 17 -5.12 2.19 -19.38
N ALA A 18 -5.13 0.86 -19.36
CA ALA A 18 -6.04 0.10 -18.53
C ALA A 18 -5.84 0.41 -17.03
N PHE A 19 -4.58 0.50 -16.59
CA PHE A 19 -4.26 0.90 -15.22
C PHE A 19 -4.83 2.28 -14.89
N TRP A 20 -4.56 3.29 -15.72
CA TRP A 20 -5.02 4.65 -15.45
C TRP A 20 -6.54 4.80 -15.57
N ASN A 21 -7.20 4.03 -16.41
CA ASN A 21 -8.66 3.99 -16.48
C ASN A 21 -9.27 3.42 -15.20
N ASP A 22 -8.72 2.33 -14.67
CA ASP A 22 -9.13 1.72 -13.40
C ASP A 22 -8.87 2.69 -12.23
N PHE A 23 -7.69 3.29 -12.17
CA PHE A 23 -7.32 4.33 -11.21
C PHE A 23 -8.32 5.50 -11.24
N ASN A 24 -8.60 6.06 -12.40
CA ASN A 24 -9.50 7.20 -12.55
C ASN A 24 -10.93 6.84 -12.15
N ALA A 25 -11.38 5.60 -12.39
CA ALA A 25 -12.69 5.15 -11.96
C ALA A 25 -12.84 5.21 -10.43
N MET A 26 -11.86 4.71 -9.68
CA MET A 26 -11.85 4.81 -8.21
C MET A 26 -11.68 6.26 -7.75
N ASN A 27 -10.78 7.02 -8.38
CA ASN A 27 -10.51 8.40 -7.99
C ASN A 27 -11.74 9.31 -8.20
N ASN A 28 -12.58 9.03 -9.19
CA ASN A 28 -13.86 9.71 -9.37
C ASN A 28 -14.85 9.40 -8.23
N ILE A 29 -14.89 8.15 -7.74
CA ILE A 29 -15.72 7.79 -6.57
C ILE A 29 -15.23 8.54 -5.33
N ILE A 30 -13.92 8.57 -5.10
CA ILE A 30 -13.33 9.34 -3.99
C ILE A 30 -13.75 10.80 -4.08
N TYR A 31 -13.64 11.41 -5.27
CA TYR A 31 -14.05 12.79 -5.49
C TYR A 31 -15.53 13.02 -5.21
N GLN A 32 -16.40 12.13 -5.66
CA GLN A 32 -17.86 12.23 -5.40
C GLN A 32 -18.20 12.21 -3.92
N GLN A 33 -17.41 11.47 -3.12
CA GLN A 33 -17.66 11.35 -1.67
C GLN A 33 -16.97 12.44 -0.85
N THR A 34 -15.82 12.95 -1.29
CA THR A 34 -14.96 13.83 -0.49
C THR A 34 -14.78 15.24 -1.04
N GLY A 35 -15.16 15.46 -2.30
CA GLY A 35 -14.90 16.71 -3.03
C GLY A 35 -13.43 16.89 -3.47
N THR A 36 -12.58 15.89 -3.27
CA THR A 36 -11.13 15.99 -3.56
C THR A 36 -10.62 14.72 -4.24
N TYR A 37 -9.83 14.89 -5.30
CA TYR A 37 -9.13 13.76 -5.91
C TYR A 37 -7.96 13.30 -5.05
N ALA A 38 -7.77 11.98 -4.94
CA ALA A 38 -6.58 11.42 -4.33
C ALA A 38 -5.37 11.59 -5.25
N ASN A 39 -4.26 12.06 -4.70
CA ASN A 39 -2.96 12.11 -5.36
C ASN A 39 -1.95 11.13 -4.77
N LEU A 40 -2.37 10.37 -3.77
CA LEU A 40 -1.62 9.31 -3.11
C LEU A 40 -2.26 7.97 -3.42
N PHE A 41 -1.44 6.95 -3.69
CA PHE A 41 -1.97 5.62 -4.00
C PHE A 41 -0.98 4.49 -3.67
N ARG A 42 -1.44 3.26 -3.79
CA ARG A 42 -0.61 2.06 -3.75
C ARG A 42 -0.96 1.18 -4.96
N PHE A 43 0.07 0.68 -5.63
CA PHE A 43 -0.12 -0.30 -6.71
C PHE A 43 -0.68 -1.62 -6.16
N PRO A 44 -1.68 -2.27 -6.80
CA PRO A 44 -2.05 -3.63 -6.49
C PRO A 44 -0.83 -4.58 -6.49
N GLY A 45 -0.55 -5.21 -5.35
CA GLY A 45 0.64 -6.04 -5.14
C GLY A 45 1.96 -5.29 -4.94
N GLY A 46 1.92 -3.94 -4.86
CA GLY A 46 3.10 -3.09 -4.70
C GLY A 46 3.91 -2.88 -5.98
N SER A 47 4.87 -1.94 -5.94
CA SER A 47 5.69 -1.58 -7.11
C SER A 47 6.67 -2.69 -7.51
N SER A 48 7.02 -3.59 -6.58
CA SER A 48 7.92 -4.74 -6.82
C SER A 48 7.20 -6.01 -7.29
N ASN A 49 5.86 -5.96 -7.51
CA ASN A 49 5.15 -7.17 -7.92
C ASN A 49 5.67 -7.71 -9.25
N THR A 50 5.87 -9.01 -9.31
CA THR A 50 6.35 -9.70 -10.51
C THR A 50 5.22 -10.30 -11.34
N VAL A 51 4.00 -10.35 -10.80
CA VAL A 51 2.82 -10.93 -11.47
C VAL A 51 2.40 -10.09 -12.66
N SER A 52 2.56 -8.76 -12.58
CA SER A 52 2.23 -7.81 -13.64
C SER A 52 2.92 -8.12 -14.97
N ARG A 53 4.14 -8.70 -14.94
CA ARG A 53 4.87 -9.09 -16.17
C ARG A 53 4.17 -10.17 -16.98
N ASN A 54 3.31 -10.98 -16.35
CA ASN A 54 2.54 -12.01 -17.04
C ASN A 54 1.47 -11.42 -17.97
N TYR A 55 1.14 -10.15 -17.77
CA TYR A 55 0.18 -9.40 -18.59
C TYR A 55 0.90 -8.45 -19.53
N THR A 56 1.86 -7.67 -19.02
CA THR A 56 2.64 -6.74 -19.83
C THR A 56 4.05 -6.59 -19.25
N ALA A 57 5.05 -6.97 -20.03
CA ALA A 57 6.45 -6.83 -19.64
C ALA A 57 6.83 -5.34 -19.54
N GLY A 58 7.57 -4.97 -18.48
CA GLY A 58 8.03 -3.60 -18.23
C GLY A 58 6.96 -2.64 -17.74
N ILE A 59 5.73 -3.11 -17.45
CA ILE A 59 4.61 -2.24 -17.12
C ILE A 59 4.84 -1.46 -15.83
N MET A 60 5.43 -2.06 -14.79
CA MET A 60 5.66 -1.36 -13.52
C MET A 60 6.66 -0.22 -13.67
N THR A 61 7.72 -0.43 -14.45
CA THR A 61 8.68 0.64 -14.79
C THR A 61 7.99 1.80 -15.50
N ALA A 62 7.11 1.49 -16.46
CA ALA A 62 6.34 2.52 -17.19
C ALA A 62 5.37 3.26 -16.27
N LEU A 63 4.62 2.55 -15.42
CA LEU A 63 3.63 3.13 -14.52
C LEU A 63 4.27 4.00 -13.44
N VAL A 64 5.38 3.60 -12.85
CA VAL A 64 6.12 4.42 -11.87
C VAL A 64 6.59 5.72 -12.50
N ARG A 65 7.14 5.67 -13.72
CA ARG A 65 7.52 6.89 -14.46
C ARG A 65 6.31 7.77 -14.75
N GLN A 66 5.20 7.19 -15.19
CA GLN A 66 3.97 7.94 -15.50
C GLN A 66 3.35 8.54 -14.23
N ALA A 67 3.38 7.85 -13.09
CA ALA A 67 2.90 8.36 -11.81
C ALA A 67 3.64 9.66 -11.44
N ALA A 68 4.97 9.65 -11.51
CA ALA A 68 5.78 10.83 -11.24
C ALA A 68 5.46 12.00 -12.19
N LEU A 69 5.32 11.73 -13.50
CA LEU A 69 4.97 12.76 -14.50
C LEU A 69 3.56 13.35 -14.29
N LYS A 70 2.65 12.56 -13.72
CA LYS A 70 1.28 12.99 -13.40
C LYS A 70 1.14 13.66 -12.03
N GLY A 71 2.22 13.75 -11.24
CA GLY A 71 2.21 14.32 -9.91
C GLY A 71 1.59 13.42 -8.83
N TYR A 72 1.48 12.13 -9.10
CA TYR A 72 1.02 11.15 -8.12
C TYR A 72 2.19 10.61 -7.29
N THR A 73 1.95 10.37 -5.98
CA THR A 73 2.89 9.71 -5.09
C THR A 73 2.36 8.33 -4.73
N TYR A 74 3.15 7.29 -5.02
CA TYR A 74 2.80 5.93 -4.59
C TYR A 74 3.56 5.54 -3.33
N PHE A 75 2.98 4.59 -2.59
CA PHE A 75 3.55 4.03 -1.37
C PHE A 75 3.64 2.52 -1.49
N ASP A 76 4.79 1.97 -1.12
CA ASP A 76 4.90 0.56 -0.78
C ASP A 76 4.83 0.40 0.75
N TRP A 77 5.56 -0.54 1.32
CA TRP A 77 5.61 -0.81 2.75
C TRP A 77 6.97 -1.35 3.16
N ASN A 78 7.34 -1.15 4.39
CA ASN A 78 8.50 -1.78 5.02
C ASN A 78 8.12 -2.62 6.25
N VAL A 79 6.82 -2.68 6.55
CA VAL A 79 6.23 -3.53 7.59
C VAL A 79 5.06 -4.28 6.97
N SER A 80 5.07 -5.61 7.04
CA SER A 80 3.99 -6.46 6.54
C SER A 80 3.30 -7.18 7.69
N SER A 81 1.98 -7.07 7.74
CA SER A 81 1.16 -7.82 8.71
C SER A 81 1.19 -9.34 8.47
N GLY A 82 1.52 -9.76 7.25
CA GLY A 82 1.45 -11.18 6.84
C GLY A 82 0.04 -11.67 6.52
N ASP A 83 -0.97 -10.83 6.59
CA ASP A 83 -2.38 -11.22 6.44
C ASP A 83 -2.78 -11.60 5.01
N ALA A 84 -1.98 -11.25 4.00
CA ALA A 84 -2.14 -11.73 2.63
C ALA A 84 -1.65 -13.18 2.43
N GLY A 85 -0.87 -13.71 3.38
CA GLY A 85 -0.37 -15.08 3.39
C GLY A 85 0.70 -15.25 4.47
N GLY A 86 0.50 -16.21 5.37
CA GLY A 86 1.40 -16.49 6.50
C GLY A 86 0.76 -16.26 7.86
N ALA A 87 0.04 -15.15 8.09
CA ALA A 87 -0.75 -14.95 9.30
C ALA A 87 -2.20 -15.39 9.08
N SER A 88 -2.80 -15.96 10.13
CA SER A 88 -4.18 -16.45 10.14
C SER A 88 -4.96 -16.02 11.39
N THR A 89 -4.30 -15.38 12.34
CA THR A 89 -4.85 -14.92 13.62
C THR A 89 -4.49 -13.46 13.89
N ALA A 90 -5.29 -12.79 14.73
CA ALA A 90 -5.01 -11.43 15.18
C ALA A 90 -3.68 -11.32 15.95
N ASP A 91 -3.31 -12.37 16.69
CA ASP A 91 -2.04 -12.40 17.42
C ASP A 91 -0.84 -12.45 16.47
N GLU A 92 -0.90 -13.29 15.43
CA GLU A 92 0.17 -13.35 14.43
C GLU A 92 0.33 -12.02 13.66
N VAL A 93 -0.78 -11.37 13.30
CA VAL A 93 -0.76 -10.04 12.66
C VAL A 93 -0.13 -9.02 13.59
N TYR A 94 -0.56 -8.99 14.86
CA TYR A 94 -0.01 -8.10 15.88
C TYR A 94 1.50 -8.28 16.04
N GLU A 95 1.97 -9.50 16.30
CA GLU A 95 3.38 -9.81 16.48
C GLU A 95 4.23 -9.47 15.25
N ASN A 96 3.73 -9.78 14.06
CA ASN A 96 4.39 -9.43 12.80
C ASN A 96 4.60 -7.92 12.66
N VAL A 97 3.58 -7.13 12.98
CA VAL A 97 3.65 -5.67 12.84
C VAL A 97 4.57 -5.07 13.89
N ILE A 98 4.38 -5.37 15.18
CA ILE A 98 5.17 -4.73 16.24
C ILE A 98 6.66 -5.06 16.13
N THR A 99 7.00 -6.31 15.82
CA THR A 99 8.40 -6.73 15.64
C THR A 99 9.10 -5.95 14.53
N GLN A 100 8.43 -5.79 13.39
CA GLN A 100 9.00 -5.06 12.25
C GLN A 100 9.04 -3.55 12.50
N VAL A 101 8.04 -2.99 13.20
CA VAL A 101 8.04 -1.57 13.62
C VAL A 101 9.21 -1.29 14.57
N GLN A 102 9.46 -2.15 15.55
CA GLN A 102 10.62 -2.04 16.45
C GLN A 102 11.94 -2.10 15.67
N ASN A 103 12.07 -3.02 14.72
CA ASN A 103 13.25 -3.14 13.87
C ASN A 103 13.45 -1.90 12.98
N ALA A 104 12.39 -1.33 12.42
CA ALA A 104 12.47 -0.09 11.64
C ALA A 104 12.93 1.07 12.53
N SER A 105 12.35 1.21 13.71
CA SER A 105 12.71 2.24 14.70
C SER A 105 14.17 2.13 15.16
N ALA A 106 14.65 0.93 15.44
CA ALA A 106 16.06 0.69 15.81
C ALA A 106 17.04 1.10 14.71
N ASN A 107 16.59 1.17 13.46
CA ASN A 107 17.34 1.65 12.30
C ASN A 107 16.99 3.09 11.89
N ASN A 108 16.34 3.86 12.76
CA ASN A 108 15.88 5.24 12.50
C ASN A 108 15.05 5.38 11.22
N ARG A 109 14.20 4.40 10.91
CA ARG A 109 13.31 4.42 9.75
C ARG A 109 11.85 4.49 10.17
N PRO A 110 11.03 5.36 9.54
CA PRO A 110 9.59 5.33 9.70
C PRO A 110 9.00 4.00 9.20
N SER A 111 7.83 3.64 9.73
CA SER A 111 7.10 2.43 9.34
C SER A 111 5.91 2.78 8.46
N VAL A 112 5.82 2.11 7.31
CA VAL A 112 4.63 2.07 6.46
C VAL A 112 4.12 0.65 6.46
N VAL A 113 2.95 0.44 7.07
CA VAL A 113 2.38 -0.89 7.31
C VAL A 113 1.49 -1.30 6.15
N LEU A 114 1.66 -2.54 5.66
CA LEU A 114 0.70 -3.22 4.79
C LEU A 114 -0.19 -4.12 5.65
N GLN A 115 -1.50 -3.88 5.56
CA GLN A 115 -2.54 -4.66 6.22
C GLN A 115 -3.84 -4.53 5.42
N HIS A 116 -4.69 -5.57 5.42
CA HIS A 116 -5.92 -5.61 4.65
C HIS A 116 -7.15 -5.64 5.57
N ASP A 117 -8.18 -4.91 5.21
CA ASP A 117 -9.47 -4.86 5.91
C ASP A 117 -10.44 -5.98 5.50
N THR A 118 -10.06 -6.79 4.51
CA THR A 118 -10.85 -7.92 4.00
C THR A 118 -10.75 -9.18 4.86
N LYS A 119 -9.92 -9.16 5.91
CA LYS A 119 -9.70 -10.28 6.83
C LYS A 119 -10.09 -9.87 8.25
N GLY A 120 -11.12 -10.51 8.83
CA GLY A 120 -11.58 -10.19 10.18
C GLY A 120 -10.45 -10.22 11.22
N PHE A 121 -9.64 -11.27 11.24
CA PHE A 121 -8.50 -11.39 12.15
C PHE A 121 -7.46 -10.26 11.98
N SER A 122 -7.32 -9.72 10.76
CA SER A 122 -6.44 -8.57 10.51
C SER A 122 -7.04 -7.30 11.11
N VAL A 123 -8.34 -7.08 10.91
CA VAL A 123 -9.06 -5.93 11.52
C VAL A 123 -9.01 -5.99 13.05
N ASP A 124 -9.20 -7.17 13.64
CA ASP A 124 -9.16 -7.38 15.10
C ASP A 124 -7.79 -7.04 15.74
N ALA A 125 -6.72 -7.06 14.96
CA ALA A 125 -5.38 -6.68 15.44
C ALA A 125 -5.15 -5.16 15.48
N VAL A 126 -5.93 -4.37 14.72
CA VAL A 126 -5.64 -2.93 14.47
C VAL A 126 -5.62 -2.12 15.77
N GLU A 127 -6.65 -2.25 16.60
CA GLU A 127 -6.74 -1.50 17.85
C GLU A 127 -5.56 -1.81 18.77
N ARG A 128 -5.20 -3.08 18.91
CA ARG A 128 -4.06 -3.52 19.74
C ARG A 128 -2.74 -2.93 19.24
N ILE A 129 -2.53 -2.90 17.93
CA ILE A 129 -1.32 -2.31 17.30
C ILE A 129 -1.25 -0.81 17.61
N ILE A 130 -2.37 -0.10 17.47
CA ILE A 130 -2.44 1.33 17.72
C ILE A 130 -2.18 1.63 19.20
N VAL A 131 -2.87 0.92 20.10
CA VAL A 131 -2.70 1.09 21.56
C VAL A 131 -1.26 0.82 21.97
N TRP A 132 -0.69 -0.29 21.51
CA TRP A 132 0.72 -0.61 21.78
C TRP A 132 1.66 0.49 21.26
N GLY A 133 1.46 0.96 20.03
CA GLY A 133 2.28 2.01 19.45
C GLY A 133 2.26 3.29 20.29
N LEU A 134 1.07 3.77 20.65
CA LEU A 134 0.93 4.97 21.48
C LEU A 134 1.58 4.81 22.86
N GLN A 135 1.42 3.64 23.50
CA GLN A 135 2.03 3.34 24.79
C GLN A 135 3.56 3.24 24.73
N ASN A 136 4.12 2.93 23.57
CA ASN A 136 5.57 2.82 23.35
C ASN A 136 6.18 4.05 22.65
N GLY A 137 5.47 5.18 22.63
CA GLY A 137 5.99 6.47 22.15
C GLY A 137 5.99 6.63 20.64
N TYR A 138 5.30 5.76 19.90
CA TYR A 138 5.11 5.92 18.46
C TYR A 138 4.00 6.91 18.17
N HIS A 139 4.14 7.62 17.04
CA HIS A 139 3.14 8.55 16.53
C HIS A 139 2.57 8.02 15.21
N PHE A 140 1.25 8.10 15.07
CA PHE A 140 0.54 7.77 13.84
C PHE A 140 0.23 9.05 13.08
N SER A 141 0.62 9.11 11.82
CA SER A 141 0.41 10.28 10.98
C SER A 141 -0.30 9.92 9.68
N SER A 142 -1.11 10.84 9.17
CA SER A 142 -1.67 10.71 7.84
C SER A 142 -0.56 10.79 6.79
N LEU A 143 -0.68 10.00 5.72
CA LEU A 143 0.23 10.08 4.59
C LEU A 143 0.03 11.39 3.82
N THR A 144 1.15 11.98 3.40
CA THR A 144 1.23 13.13 2.51
C THR A 144 2.25 12.85 1.40
N ALA A 145 2.31 13.67 0.37
CA ALA A 145 3.31 13.53 -0.69
C ALA A 145 4.77 13.64 -0.18
N GLY A 146 4.97 14.27 0.99
CA GLY A 146 6.29 14.36 1.64
C GLY A 146 6.59 13.26 2.66
N SER A 147 5.67 12.30 2.86
CA SER A 147 5.88 11.19 3.79
C SER A 147 6.90 10.18 3.24
N TYR A 148 7.52 9.41 4.14
CA TYR A 148 8.35 8.27 3.76
C TYR A 148 7.54 7.24 2.97
N THR A 149 7.95 6.95 1.76
CA THR A 149 7.16 6.16 0.79
C THR A 149 7.43 4.66 0.86
N ALA A 150 8.53 4.25 1.51
CA ALA A 150 8.97 2.85 1.62
C ALA A 150 9.03 2.11 0.26
N HIS A 151 9.47 2.80 -0.81
CA HIS A 151 9.52 2.23 -2.16
C HIS A 151 10.34 0.95 -2.20
N HIS A 152 9.77 -0.05 -2.87
CA HIS A 152 10.48 -1.28 -3.23
C HIS A 152 11.28 -1.10 -4.52
N GLY A 153 12.24 -2.00 -4.75
CA GLY A 153 12.91 -2.10 -6.05
C GLY A 153 11.94 -2.61 -7.12
N ILE A 154 11.88 -1.93 -8.27
CA ILE A 154 10.98 -2.30 -9.36
C ILE A 154 11.55 -3.54 -10.07
N ALA A 155 10.75 -4.61 -10.16
CA ALA A 155 11.15 -5.91 -10.72
C ALA A 155 10.60 -6.18 -12.14
N ASN A 156 9.81 -5.26 -12.72
CA ASN A 156 9.16 -5.41 -14.04
C ASN A 156 9.02 -4.06 -14.76
#